data_0c6a581cb9d676cf91a19811fd3c8bc4
#
_entry.id   0c6a581cb9d676cf91a19811fd3c8bc4
#
_cell.length_a   1.000
_cell.length_b   1.000
_cell.length_c   1.000
_cell.angle_alpha   90.00
_cell.angle_beta   90.00
_cell.angle_gamma   90.00
#
_symmetry.space_group_name_H-M   'P 1'
#
loop_
_entity.id
_entity.type
_entity.pdbx_description
1 polymer ?
#
loop_
_entity_poly.entity_id
_entity_poly.type
_entity_poly.pdbx_seq_one_letter_code
_entity_poly.pdbx_strand_id
1 'polypeptide(L)'
;SINLNIMGKSNQAVSVDRYDLVVSLRYISEAIMIGVIFLIVIIAILYWYFGTEQGYTIRCTGCNENMSRAQGISTGRAKVIGLALSNGLVGLSGALVAQYQGNADVNMGRGAIVIGLASVIIGEVIGTAIFGKYMNFALKLLFAAIGAIIYYLVITFVLWLGLPSEDMKLFSAIVVALFLAVPYLKNKYTTSFARAAKKGAE
;
A
#
# COMPACT_ATOMS: atom_id res chain seq x y z
N SER A 1 8.23 -17.62 18.34
CA SER A 1 8.20 -17.63 16.88
C SER A 1 9.61 -17.82 16.32
N ILE A 2 9.73 -18.29 15.08
CA ILE A 2 11.01 -18.60 14.41
C ILE A 2 11.96 -17.39 14.45
N ASN A 3 11.46 -16.18 14.20
CA ASN A 3 12.27 -14.95 14.23
C ASN A 3 12.92 -14.69 15.58
N LEU A 4 12.22 -14.89 16.69
CA LEU A 4 12.78 -14.71 18.03
C LEU A 4 13.88 -15.75 18.34
N ASN A 5 13.75 -16.99 17.83
CA ASN A 5 14.75 -18.02 18.00
C ASN A 5 16.03 -17.74 17.18
N ILE A 6 15.90 -17.15 15.99
CA ILE A 6 17.03 -16.81 15.12
C ILE A 6 17.71 -15.53 15.59
N MET A 7 16.95 -14.50 15.94
CA MET A 7 17.50 -13.19 16.38
C MET A 7 17.95 -13.20 17.84
N GLY A 8 17.48 -14.14 18.67
CA GLY A 8 17.79 -14.21 20.11
C GLY A 8 17.22 -13.07 20.95
N LYS A 9 16.80 -11.96 20.31
CA LYS A 9 16.23 -10.75 20.93
C LYS A 9 15.08 -10.23 20.06
N SER A 10 14.14 -9.51 20.67
CA SER A 10 13.02 -8.87 19.94
C SER A 10 13.43 -7.69 19.07
N ASN A 11 14.54 -7.04 19.42
CA ASN A 11 15.09 -5.89 18.70
C ASN A 11 16.59 -6.10 18.49
N GLN A 12 17.06 -5.93 17.25
CA GLN A 12 18.47 -6.04 16.89
C GLN A 12 18.92 -4.78 16.18
N ALA A 13 19.98 -4.16 16.69
CA ALA A 13 20.59 -3.00 16.03
C ALA A 13 21.29 -3.45 14.74
N VAL A 14 21.03 -2.72 13.67
CA VAL A 14 21.75 -2.83 12.39
C VAL A 14 22.96 -1.91 12.50
N SER A 15 24.18 -2.48 12.51
CA SER A 15 25.43 -1.71 12.68
C SER A 15 25.65 -0.78 11.48
N VAL A 16 25.35 0.49 11.68
CA VAL A 16 25.54 1.56 10.66
C VAL A 16 27.03 1.82 10.39
N ASP A 17 27.90 1.53 11.37
CA ASP A 17 29.34 1.80 11.28
C ASP A 17 30.16 0.70 10.58
N ARG A 18 29.57 -0.48 10.39
CA ARG A 18 30.27 -1.64 9.80
C ARG A 18 29.98 -1.88 8.33
N TYR A 19 28.89 -1.33 7.81
CA TYR A 19 28.43 -1.59 6.45
C TYR A 19 27.96 -0.28 5.81
N ASP A 20 28.28 -0.07 4.54
CA ASP A 20 27.70 1.02 3.74
C ASP A 20 26.21 0.71 3.53
N LEU A 21 25.37 1.35 4.32
CA LEU A 21 23.92 1.22 4.20
C LEU A 21 23.41 2.01 3.01
N VAL A 22 22.56 1.38 2.20
CA VAL A 22 21.95 2.03 1.03
C VAL A 22 21.05 3.19 1.46
N VAL A 23 20.39 3.07 2.62
CA VAL A 23 19.51 4.11 3.18
C VAL A 23 19.88 4.33 4.64
N SER A 24 20.30 5.54 5.02
CA SER A 24 20.68 5.89 6.39
C SER A 24 20.04 7.20 6.83
N LEU A 25 19.60 7.26 8.09
CA LEU A 25 19.13 8.49 8.73
C LEU A 25 20.20 9.59 8.83
N ARG A 26 21.47 9.24 8.66
CA ARG A 26 22.59 10.20 8.76
C ARG A 26 22.58 11.22 7.61
N TYR A 27 22.08 10.83 6.43
CA TYR A 27 21.96 11.67 5.23
C TYR A 27 20.53 11.62 4.71
N ILE A 28 19.64 12.42 5.30
CA ILE A 28 18.20 12.40 5.01
C ILE A 28 17.91 12.71 3.53
N SER A 29 18.63 13.65 2.92
CA SER A 29 18.43 14.02 1.51
C SER A 29 18.80 12.87 0.56
N GLU A 30 19.88 12.15 0.84
CA GLU A 30 20.30 10.98 0.07
C GLU A 30 19.33 9.82 0.27
N ALA A 31 18.87 9.59 1.50
CA ALA A 31 17.88 8.57 1.82
C ALA A 31 16.55 8.77 1.08
N ILE A 32 16.07 10.02 0.99
CA ILE A 32 14.86 10.36 0.24
C ILE A 32 15.07 10.12 -1.26
N MET A 33 16.20 10.57 -1.80
CA MET A 33 16.52 10.39 -3.23
C MET A 33 16.59 8.92 -3.61
N ILE A 34 17.27 8.11 -2.80
CA ILE A 34 17.38 6.66 -2.99
C ILE A 34 16.00 6.01 -2.88
N GLY A 35 15.19 6.40 -1.89
CA GLY A 35 13.82 5.90 -1.72
C GLY A 35 12.93 6.19 -2.92
N VAL A 36 13.03 7.39 -3.51
CA VAL A 36 12.29 7.77 -4.72
C VAL A 36 12.76 6.96 -5.92
N ILE A 37 14.07 6.74 -6.08
CA ILE A 37 14.61 5.90 -7.15
C ILE A 37 14.10 4.47 -7.03
N PHE A 38 14.15 3.88 -5.82
CA PHE A 38 13.59 2.54 -5.57
C PHE A 38 12.10 2.47 -5.91
N LEU A 39 11.32 3.46 -5.52
CA LEU A 39 9.89 3.55 -5.83
C LEU A 39 9.65 3.54 -7.33
N ILE A 40 10.37 4.38 -8.09
CA ILE A 40 10.24 4.46 -9.55
C ILE A 40 10.60 3.13 -10.20
N VAL A 41 11.72 2.52 -9.78
CA VAL A 41 12.17 1.22 -10.30
C VAL A 41 11.14 0.12 -10.03
N ILE A 42 10.60 0.06 -8.82
CA ILE A 42 9.57 -0.92 -8.46
C ILE A 42 8.30 -0.71 -9.28
N ILE A 43 7.84 0.53 -9.44
CA ILE A 43 6.66 0.85 -10.27
C ILE A 43 6.90 0.42 -11.71
N ALA A 44 8.08 0.69 -12.27
CA ALA A 44 8.43 0.30 -13.63
C ALA A 44 8.45 -1.22 -13.81
N ILE A 45 9.06 -1.95 -12.88
CA ILE A 45 9.12 -3.42 -12.89
C ILE A 45 7.70 -4.00 -12.78
N LEU A 46 6.89 -3.51 -11.85
CA LEU A 46 5.50 -3.96 -11.68
C LEU A 46 4.66 -3.66 -12.92
N TYR A 47 4.80 -2.46 -13.48
CA TYR A 47 4.07 -2.09 -14.69
C TYR A 47 4.41 -3.01 -15.85
N TRP A 48 5.70 -3.28 -16.07
CA TRP A 48 6.17 -4.23 -17.08
C TRP A 48 5.65 -5.65 -16.82
N TYR A 49 5.80 -6.16 -15.59
CA TYR A 49 5.37 -7.50 -15.21
C TYR A 49 3.87 -7.70 -15.37
N PHE A 50 3.06 -6.76 -14.91
CA PHE A 50 1.60 -6.82 -15.03
C PHE A 50 1.09 -6.57 -16.47
N GLY A 51 1.97 -6.18 -17.39
CA GLY A 51 1.73 -6.18 -18.84
C GLY A 51 2.00 -7.52 -19.52
N THR A 52 2.62 -8.50 -18.83
CA THR A 52 2.84 -9.85 -19.36
C THR A 52 1.59 -10.73 -19.24
N GLU A 53 1.56 -11.87 -19.95
CA GLU A 53 0.47 -12.85 -19.84
C GLU A 53 0.25 -13.33 -18.41
N GLN A 54 1.32 -13.55 -17.64
CA GLN A 54 1.22 -13.93 -16.24
C GLN A 54 0.59 -12.83 -15.39
N GLY A 55 0.97 -11.59 -15.63
CA GLY A 55 0.40 -10.43 -14.95
C GLY A 55 -1.10 -10.26 -15.25
N TYR A 56 -1.49 -10.42 -16.51
CA TYR A 56 -2.92 -10.43 -16.89
C TYR A 56 -3.69 -11.57 -16.22
N THR A 57 -3.10 -12.75 -16.15
CA THR A 57 -3.69 -13.92 -15.46
C THR A 57 -3.99 -13.63 -13.99
N ILE A 58 -3.05 -12.99 -13.27
CA ILE A 58 -3.22 -12.59 -11.87
C ILE A 58 -4.35 -11.55 -11.76
N ARG A 59 -4.36 -10.55 -12.62
CA ARG A 59 -5.37 -9.47 -12.60
C ARG A 59 -6.77 -10.00 -12.91
N CYS A 60 -6.92 -10.84 -13.91
CA CYS A 60 -8.19 -11.48 -14.25
C CYS A 60 -8.70 -12.35 -13.11
N THR A 61 -7.82 -13.14 -12.48
CA THR A 61 -8.17 -13.97 -11.32
C THR A 61 -8.64 -13.11 -10.15
N GLY A 62 -8.02 -11.95 -9.93
CA GLY A 62 -8.42 -11.00 -8.89
C GLY A 62 -9.77 -10.32 -9.15
N CYS A 63 -10.12 -10.09 -10.42
CA CYS A 63 -11.40 -9.49 -10.79
C CYS A 63 -12.57 -10.49 -10.68
N ASN A 64 -12.41 -11.68 -11.26
CA ASN A 64 -13.44 -12.73 -11.23
C ASN A 64 -12.81 -14.13 -11.39
N GLU A 65 -12.72 -14.85 -10.29
CA GLU A 65 -12.11 -16.17 -10.26
C GLU A 65 -12.88 -17.19 -11.10
N ASN A 66 -14.21 -17.15 -11.04
CA ASN A 66 -15.05 -18.13 -11.75
C ASN A 66 -14.94 -17.94 -13.27
N MET A 67 -14.93 -16.70 -13.74
CA MET A 67 -14.74 -16.39 -15.15
C MET A 67 -13.34 -16.82 -15.61
N SER A 68 -12.31 -16.57 -14.81
CA SER A 68 -10.94 -16.98 -15.14
C SER A 68 -10.81 -18.52 -15.26
N ARG A 69 -11.46 -19.28 -14.37
CA ARG A 69 -11.53 -20.74 -14.48
C ARG A 69 -12.25 -21.22 -15.73
N ALA A 70 -13.37 -20.59 -16.07
CA ALA A 70 -14.12 -20.92 -17.27
C ALA A 70 -13.29 -20.73 -18.56
N GLN A 71 -12.33 -19.81 -18.53
CA GLN A 71 -11.38 -19.56 -19.61
C GLN A 71 -10.11 -20.45 -19.57
N GLY A 72 -10.08 -21.46 -18.69
CA GLY A 72 -8.96 -22.40 -18.59
C GLY A 72 -7.74 -21.88 -17.80
N ILE A 73 -7.87 -20.73 -17.14
CA ILE A 73 -6.79 -20.15 -16.33
C ILE A 73 -6.66 -20.93 -15.02
N SER A 74 -5.45 -21.37 -14.69
CA SER A 74 -5.17 -22.00 -13.39
C SER A 74 -5.10 -20.94 -12.27
N THR A 75 -6.26 -20.65 -11.67
CA THR A 75 -6.41 -19.61 -10.64
C THR A 75 -5.56 -19.89 -9.39
N GLY A 76 -5.32 -21.17 -9.07
CA GLY A 76 -4.44 -21.56 -7.96
C GLY A 76 -3.00 -21.09 -8.15
N ARG A 77 -2.42 -21.32 -9.35
CA ARG A 77 -1.05 -20.83 -9.67
C ARG A 77 -0.99 -19.30 -9.66
N ALA A 78 -1.98 -18.64 -10.24
CA ALA A 78 -2.06 -17.18 -10.27
C ALA A 78 -2.07 -16.58 -8.85
N LYS A 79 -2.84 -17.16 -7.92
CA LYS A 79 -2.87 -16.76 -6.52
C LYS A 79 -1.53 -16.93 -5.82
N VAL A 80 -0.87 -18.09 -6.01
CA VAL A 80 0.44 -18.36 -5.40
C VAL A 80 1.49 -17.37 -5.88
N ILE A 81 1.56 -17.12 -7.19
CA ILE A 81 2.51 -16.16 -7.77
C ILE A 81 2.22 -14.74 -7.26
N GLY A 82 0.95 -14.33 -7.24
CA GLY A 82 0.55 -13.02 -6.72
C GLY A 82 0.92 -12.82 -5.25
N LEU A 83 0.70 -13.83 -4.41
CA LEU A 83 1.10 -13.81 -3.00
C LEU A 83 2.62 -13.80 -2.82
N ALA A 84 3.35 -14.58 -3.61
CA ALA A 84 4.81 -14.60 -3.56
C ALA A 84 5.40 -13.23 -3.93
N LEU A 85 4.89 -12.61 -5.00
CA LEU A 85 5.29 -11.26 -5.42
C LEU A 85 5.00 -10.21 -4.34
N SER A 86 3.79 -10.23 -3.78
CA SER A 86 3.38 -9.33 -2.70
C SER A 86 4.27 -9.47 -1.47
N ASN A 87 4.49 -10.69 -0.99
CA ASN A 87 5.35 -10.95 0.17
C ASN A 87 6.82 -10.57 -0.09
N GLY A 88 7.32 -10.77 -1.32
CA GLY A 88 8.64 -10.32 -1.73
C GLY A 88 8.80 -8.80 -1.61
N LEU A 89 7.80 -8.03 -2.06
CA LEU A 89 7.79 -6.57 -1.93
C LEU A 89 7.70 -6.11 -0.48
N VAL A 90 6.90 -6.79 0.34
CA VAL A 90 6.82 -6.52 1.79
C VAL A 90 8.17 -6.77 2.46
N GLY A 91 8.85 -7.88 2.12
CA GLY A 91 10.18 -8.18 2.63
C GLY A 91 11.21 -7.12 2.25
N LEU A 92 11.22 -6.68 0.99
CA LEU A 92 12.08 -5.60 0.50
C LEU A 92 11.81 -4.29 1.27
N SER A 93 10.54 -3.92 1.42
CA SER A 93 10.13 -2.72 2.17
C SER A 93 10.59 -2.80 3.63
N GLY A 94 10.41 -3.96 4.29
CA GLY A 94 10.87 -4.17 5.66
C GLY A 94 12.38 -4.03 5.81
N ALA A 95 13.16 -4.53 4.84
CA ALA A 95 14.61 -4.39 4.84
C ALA A 95 15.06 -2.92 4.70
N LEU A 96 14.42 -2.15 3.81
CA LEU A 96 14.71 -0.72 3.63
C LEU A 96 14.36 0.09 4.89
N VAL A 97 13.22 -0.21 5.53
CA VAL A 97 12.81 0.45 6.78
C VAL A 97 13.77 0.11 7.92
N ALA A 98 14.21 -1.16 8.03
CA ALA A 98 15.19 -1.57 9.04
C ALA A 98 16.54 -0.87 8.87
N GLN A 99 17.00 -0.68 7.62
CA GLN A 99 18.21 0.09 7.32
C GLN A 99 18.03 1.58 7.68
N TYR A 100 16.89 2.16 7.31
CA TYR A 100 16.59 3.55 7.61
C TYR A 100 16.53 3.83 9.11
N GLN A 101 15.88 2.95 9.89
CA GLN A 101 15.77 3.10 11.33
C GLN A 101 17.03 2.66 12.10
N GLY A 102 17.95 1.95 11.46
CA GLY A 102 19.13 1.39 12.10
C GLY A 102 18.84 0.25 13.08
N ASN A 103 17.62 -0.26 13.08
CA ASN A 103 17.22 -1.40 13.92
C ASN A 103 16.16 -2.27 13.22
N ALA A 104 16.14 -3.54 13.57
CA ALA A 104 15.13 -4.50 13.15
C ALA A 104 14.35 -5.00 14.36
N ASP A 105 13.06 -4.70 14.44
CA ASP A 105 12.18 -5.16 15.51
C ASP A 105 11.14 -6.14 14.94
N VAL A 106 10.83 -7.20 15.69
CA VAL A 106 9.80 -8.19 15.35
C VAL A 106 8.41 -7.54 15.23
N ASN A 107 8.18 -6.46 15.94
CA ASN A 107 6.90 -5.73 15.94
C ASN A 107 6.81 -4.58 14.93
N MET A 108 7.87 -4.33 14.14
CA MET A 108 7.99 -3.22 13.20
C MET A 108 6.86 -3.22 12.13
N GLY A 109 6.34 -4.41 11.78
CA GLY A 109 5.19 -4.57 10.87
C GLY A 109 3.81 -4.38 11.51
N ARG A 110 3.72 -4.16 12.84
CA ARG A 110 2.43 -3.97 13.49
C ARG A 110 1.78 -2.66 13.04
N GLY A 111 0.56 -2.78 12.51
CA GLY A 111 -0.17 -1.65 11.95
C GLY A 111 0.17 -1.32 10.49
N ALA A 112 1.22 -1.87 9.92
CA ALA A 112 1.60 -1.64 8.52
C ALA A 112 0.47 -2.03 7.54
N ILE A 113 -0.32 -3.07 7.83
CA ILE A 113 -1.47 -3.48 7.03
C ILE A 113 -2.52 -2.36 6.98
N VAL A 114 -2.81 -1.73 8.13
CA VAL A 114 -3.80 -0.65 8.23
C VAL A 114 -3.31 0.58 7.45
N ILE A 115 -2.03 0.93 7.62
CA ILE A 115 -1.38 2.04 6.91
C ILE A 115 -1.39 1.79 5.40
N GLY A 116 -1.01 0.59 4.97
CA GLY A 116 -0.99 0.20 3.56
C GLY A 116 -2.38 0.25 2.92
N LEU A 117 -3.38 -0.30 3.60
CA LEU A 117 -4.77 -0.28 3.11
C LEU A 117 -5.29 1.16 3.02
N ALA A 118 -5.07 1.97 4.06
CA ALA A 118 -5.45 3.38 4.06
C ALA A 118 -4.79 4.15 2.90
N SER A 119 -3.49 3.96 2.71
CA SER A 119 -2.72 4.61 1.64
C SER A 119 -3.28 4.29 0.25
N VAL A 120 -3.58 3.02 -0.01
CA VAL A 120 -4.16 2.59 -1.30
C VAL A 120 -5.54 3.22 -1.50
N ILE A 121 -6.39 3.23 -0.47
CA ILE A 121 -7.75 3.79 -0.57
C ILE A 121 -7.70 5.30 -0.79
N ILE A 122 -6.87 6.01 -0.02
CA ILE A 122 -6.67 7.47 -0.20
C ILE A 122 -6.19 7.75 -1.62
N GLY A 123 -5.19 6.99 -2.08
CA GLY A 123 -4.65 7.12 -3.43
C GLY A 123 -5.72 6.85 -4.50
N GLU A 124 -6.52 5.80 -4.36
CA GLU A 124 -7.57 5.46 -5.31
C GLU A 124 -8.68 6.52 -5.36
N VAL A 125 -9.11 7.03 -4.19
CA VAL A 125 -10.12 8.10 -4.10
C VAL A 125 -9.64 9.36 -4.80
N ILE A 126 -8.42 9.80 -4.52
CA ILE A 126 -7.83 11.00 -5.12
C ILE A 126 -7.60 10.80 -6.62
N GLY A 127 -7.01 9.65 -6.99
CA GLY A 127 -6.75 9.34 -8.39
C GLY A 127 -8.01 9.26 -9.23
N THR A 128 -9.08 8.64 -8.71
CA THR A 128 -10.38 8.59 -9.39
C THR A 128 -11.08 9.96 -9.43
N ALA A 129 -10.86 10.81 -8.44
CA ALA A 129 -11.40 12.17 -8.44
C ALA A 129 -10.76 13.05 -9.52
N ILE A 130 -9.44 12.90 -9.76
CA ILE A 130 -8.68 13.70 -10.72
C ILE A 130 -8.80 13.15 -12.14
N PHE A 131 -8.56 11.86 -12.34
CA PHE A 131 -8.46 11.22 -13.66
C PHE A 131 -9.72 10.45 -14.08
N GLY A 132 -10.64 10.18 -13.15
CA GLY A 132 -11.92 9.54 -13.44
C GLY A 132 -11.74 8.23 -14.22
N LYS A 133 -12.27 8.21 -15.45
CA LYS A 133 -12.30 7.04 -16.34
C LYS A 133 -10.95 6.69 -16.99
N TYR A 134 -9.98 7.62 -16.96
CA TYR A 134 -8.65 7.45 -17.61
C TYR A 134 -7.58 6.85 -16.69
N MET A 135 -7.98 6.23 -15.58
CA MET A 135 -7.08 5.69 -14.59
C MET A 135 -6.40 4.40 -15.05
N ASN A 136 -5.17 4.52 -15.55
CA ASN A 136 -4.33 3.38 -15.94
C ASN A 136 -3.74 2.68 -14.71
N PHE A 137 -3.26 1.44 -14.90
CA PHE A 137 -2.63 0.65 -13.83
C PHE A 137 -1.40 1.34 -13.22
N ALA A 138 -0.54 1.95 -14.07
CA ALA A 138 0.60 2.72 -13.59
C ALA A 138 0.19 3.91 -12.71
N LEU A 139 -0.88 4.63 -13.11
CA LEU A 139 -1.44 5.71 -12.31
C LEU A 139 -1.96 5.21 -10.96
N LYS A 140 -2.60 4.04 -10.91
CA LYS A 140 -3.04 3.44 -9.64
C LYS A 140 -1.87 3.18 -8.69
N LEU A 141 -0.77 2.63 -9.18
CA LEU A 141 0.44 2.42 -8.37
C LEU A 141 1.05 3.74 -7.88
N LEU A 142 1.11 4.74 -8.75
CA LEU A 142 1.64 6.06 -8.41
C LEU A 142 0.74 6.77 -7.38
N PHE A 143 -0.57 6.72 -7.56
CA PHE A 143 -1.51 7.30 -6.60
C PHE A 143 -1.53 6.55 -5.26
N ALA A 144 -1.27 5.25 -5.23
CA ALA A 144 -1.08 4.53 -3.97
C ALA A 144 0.13 5.06 -3.19
N ALA A 145 1.24 5.38 -3.88
CA ALA A 145 2.40 6.03 -3.25
C ALA A 145 2.08 7.45 -2.77
N ILE A 146 1.37 8.25 -3.56
CA ILE A 146 0.90 9.58 -3.16
C ILE A 146 -0.03 9.48 -1.94
N GLY A 147 -0.92 8.50 -1.92
CA GLY A 147 -1.81 8.22 -0.80
C GLY A 147 -1.04 7.91 0.49
N ALA A 148 0.08 7.19 0.40
CA ALA A 148 0.97 6.94 1.53
C ALA A 148 1.58 8.25 2.07
N ILE A 149 2.05 9.13 1.19
CA ILE A 149 2.59 10.43 1.58
C ILE A 149 1.52 11.27 2.29
N ILE A 150 0.31 11.33 1.73
CA ILE A 150 -0.81 12.08 2.33
C ILE A 150 -1.18 11.48 3.70
N TYR A 151 -1.22 10.15 3.82
CA TYR A 151 -1.49 9.51 5.10
C TYR A 151 -0.47 9.91 6.17
N TYR A 152 0.83 9.87 5.84
CA TYR A 152 1.88 10.28 6.77
C TYR A 152 1.84 11.77 7.09
N LEU A 153 1.50 12.62 6.12
CA LEU A 153 1.29 14.07 6.37
C LEU A 153 0.16 14.31 7.38
N VAL A 154 -0.95 13.59 7.24
CA VAL A 154 -2.08 13.69 8.19
C VAL A 154 -1.65 13.24 9.59
N ILE A 155 -0.93 12.13 9.71
CA ILE A 155 -0.39 11.66 10.99
C ILE A 155 0.57 12.68 11.60
N THR A 156 1.48 13.23 10.80
CA THR A 156 2.43 14.26 11.27
C THR A 156 1.71 15.51 11.74
N PHE A 157 0.66 15.93 11.04
CA PHE A 157 -0.16 17.06 11.45
C PHE A 157 -0.89 16.81 12.79
N VAL A 158 -1.41 15.61 12.99
CA VAL A 158 -2.04 15.18 14.25
C VAL A 158 -1.03 15.20 15.41
N LEU A 159 0.22 14.76 15.17
CA LEU A 159 1.31 14.85 16.15
C LEU A 159 1.67 16.29 16.49
N TRP A 160 1.70 17.17 15.50
CA TRP A 160 2.00 18.58 15.69
C TRP A 160 0.96 19.30 16.58
N LEU A 161 -0.30 18.81 16.59
CA LEU A 161 -1.36 19.28 17.50
C LEU A 161 -1.12 18.90 18.98
N GLY A 162 -0.03 18.19 19.29
CA GLY A 162 0.36 17.84 20.67
C GLY A 162 -0.42 16.69 21.29
N LEU A 163 -1.07 15.87 20.47
CA LEU A 163 -1.80 14.71 20.96
C LEU A 163 -0.83 13.61 21.41
N PRO A 164 -1.10 12.91 22.51
CA PRO A 164 -0.26 11.83 23.00
C PRO A 164 -0.18 10.69 21.99
N SER A 165 1.00 10.06 21.90
CA SER A 165 1.28 8.98 20.92
C SER A 165 0.37 7.74 21.09
N GLU A 166 -0.28 7.59 22.23
CA GLU A 166 -1.24 6.51 22.49
C GLU A 166 -2.54 6.72 21.70
N ASP A 167 -2.97 7.96 21.53
CA ASP A 167 -4.18 8.32 20.78
C ASP A 167 -3.97 8.28 19.26
N MET A 168 -2.73 8.19 18.78
CA MET A 168 -2.43 8.08 17.35
C MET A 168 -3.13 6.90 16.67
N LYS A 169 -3.27 5.77 17.37
CA LYS A 169 -3.96 4.60 16.83
C LYS A 169 -5.44 4.88 16.61
N LEU A 170 -6.06 5.63 17.51
CA LEU A 170 -7.46 6.03 17.41
C LEU A 170 -7.64 7.04 16.27
N PHE A 171 -6.77 8.06 16.17
CA PHE A 171 -6.81 9.03 15.08
C PHE A 171 -6.55 8.39 13.72
N SER A 172 -5.57 7.49 13.62
CA SER A 172 -5.33 6.77 12.37
C SER A 172 -6.55 5.96 11.95
N ALA A 173 -7.23 5.31 12.88
CA ALA A 173 -8.47 4.56 12.61
C ALA A 173 -9.60 5.49 12.14
N ILE A 174 -9.75 6.67 12.75
CA ILE A 174 -10.75 7.67 12.33
C ILE A 174 -10.45 8.19 10.93
N VAL A 175 -9.19 8.52 10.64
CA VAL A 175 -8.76 8.97 9.30
C VAL A 175 -9.08 7.91 8.25
N VAL A 176 -8.74 6.65 8.52
CA VAL A 176 -9.06 5.53 7.63
C VAL A 176 -10.57 5.38 7.44
N ALA A 177 -11.34 5.46 8.51
CA ALA A 177 -12.79 5.36 8.45
C ALA A 177 -13.42 6.48 7.62
N LEU A 178 -12.94 7.72 7.75
CA LEU A 178 -13.39 8.86 6.95
C LEU A 178 -13.11 8.64 5.46
N PHE A 179 -11.89 8.22 5.10
CA PHE A 179 -11.55 7.95 3.70
C PHE A 179 -12.31 6.77 3.12
N LEU A 180 -12.60 5.72 3.91
CA LEU A 180 -13.46 4.61 3.50
C LEU A 180 -14.92 5.03 3.32
N ALA A 181 -15.40 5.97 4.13
CA ALA A 181 -16.78 6.47 4.03
C ALA A 181 -17.01 7.25 2.72
N VAL A 182 -16.01 7.95 2.18
CA VAL A 182 -16.12 8.73 0.95
C VAL A 182 -16.62 7.91 -0.26
N PRO A 183 -15.95 6.79 -0.67
CA PRO A 183 -16.43 5.99 -1.79
C PRO A 183 -17.76 5.29 -1.49
N TYR A 184 -17.98 4.87 -0.24
CA TYR A 184 -19.24 4.26 0.16
C TYR A 184 -20.42 5.23 0.03
N LEU A 185 -20.27 6.44 0.52
CA LEU A 185 -21.30 7.49 0.40
C LEU A 185 -21.54 7.85 -1.06
N LYS A 186 -20.48 8.06 -1.87
CA LYS A 186 -20.61 8.36 -3.29
C LYS A 186 -21.40 7.27 -4.03
N ASN A 187 -21.10 6.00 -3.81
CA ASN A 187 -21.81 4.89 -4.43
C ASN A 187 -23.28 4.81 -3.97
N LYS A 188 -23.55 5.04 -2.69
CA LYS A 188 -24.91 5.03 -2.15
C LYS A 188 -25.77 6.14 -2.76
N TYR A 189 -25.23 7.35 -2.87
CA TYR A 189 -25.97 8.47 -3.47
C TYR A 189 -26.18 8.25 -4.97
N THR A 190 -25.17 7.80 -5.73
CA THR A 190 -25.29 7.55 -7.18
C THR A 190 -26.32 6.45 -7.49
N THR A 191 -26.35 5.38 -6.70
CA THR A 191 -27.32 4.29 -6.86
C THR A 191 -28.73 4.71 -6.45
N SER A 192 -28.87 5.59 -5.45
CA SER A 192 -30.14 6.11 -4.99
C SER A 192 -30.77 7.04 -6.05
N PHE A 193 -29.99 7.93 -6.67
CA PHE A 193 -30.45 8.78 -7.76
C PHE A 193 -30.83 7.98 -9.02
N ALA A 194 -30.05 6.95 -9.37
CA ALA A 194 -30.38 6.09 -10.51
C ALA A 194 -31.68 5.29 -10.28
N ARG A 195 -31.95 4.84 -9.04
CA ARG A 195 -33.22 4.21 -8.69
C ARG A 195 -34.40 5.17 -8.67
N ALA A 196 -34.19 6.41 -8.20
CA ALA A 196 -35.21 7.44 -8.19
C ALA A 196 -35.59 7.88 -9.61
N ALA A 197 -34.60 8.04 -10.49
CA ALA A 197 -34.83 8.36 -11.89
C ALA A 197 -35.61 7.26 -12.65
N LYS A 198 -35.37 5.97 -12.31
CA LYS A 198 -36.09 4.85 -12.92
C LYS A 198 -37.52 4.74 -12.42
N LYS A 199 -37.82 5.11 -11.16
CA LYS A 199 -39.19 5.17 -10.60
C LYS A 199 -40.03 6.32 -11.08
N GLY A 200 -39.41 7.40 -11.58
CA GLY A 200 -40.12 8.56 -12.14
C GLY A 200 -40.39 8.47 -13.66
N ALA A 201 -39.91 7.38 -14.29
CA ALA A 201 -40.08 7.11 -15.73
C ALA A 201 -41.09 5.99 -16.02
N GLU A 202 -41.64 5.35 -14.97
CA GLU A 202 -42.81 4.47 -15.00
C GLU A 202 -44.07 5.23 -14.55
#